data_d529fffb995fbfe69288bd79bb4e7c52
#
_entry.id   d529fffb995fbfe69288bd79bb4e7c52
#
_cell.length_a   1.000
_cell.length_b   1.000
_cell.length_c   1.000
_cell.angle_alpha   90.00
_cell.angle_beta   90.00
_cell.angle_gamma   90.00
#
_symmetry.space_group_name_H-M   'P 1'
#
loop_
_entity.id
_entity.type
_entity.pdbx_description
1 polymer ?
#
loop_
_entity_poly.entity_id
_entity_poly.type
_entity_poly.pdbx_seq_one_letter_code
_entity_poly.pdbx_strand_id
1 'polypeptide(L)'
;YNAFWLIITVVMFAVDIKAGIFMALAEVVYLVLTVIAYLGFKPNITKMLVEFGADYSQVQRHMLREMEIPYSLLDMDGKILWTNIEMENIFKGKDVRSKSAMALFESFKPEYLEFDESGRNEFDVEMEQGEYRVVLKLFDMRNSDESPLAALSESSGTLISMYMFDETHVRQLAKENREERLVTGHIYIDNYDEVLQSIEA
;
A
#
# COMPACT_ATOMS: atom_id res chain seq x y z
N TYR A 1 -16.46 -30.17 30.49
CA TYR A 1 -15.83 -31.51 30.57
C TYR A 1 -15.55 -31.90 32.02
N ASN A 2 -14.95 -31.03 32.82
CA ASN A 2 -14.56 -31.36 34.22
C ASN A 2 -15.78 -31.66 35.15
N ALA A 3 -16.93 -30.99 34.94
CA ALA A 3 -18.14 -31.23 35.75
C ALA A 3 -18.70 -32.65 35.60
N PHE A 4 -18.56 -33.26 34.41
CA PHE A 4 -19.04 -34.61 34.17
C PHE A 4 -18.20 -35.66 34.91
N TRP A 5 -16.89 -35.52 34.95
CA TRP A 5 -15.98 -36.41 35.67
C TRP A 5 -16.20 -36.33 37.21
N LEU A 6 -16.41 -35.13 37.75
CA LEU A 6 -16.76 -34.94 39.17
C LEU A 6 -18.04 -35.69 39.56
N ILE A 7 -19.06 -35.63 38.71
CA ILE A 7 -20.34 -36.36 38.99
C ILE A 7 -20.07 -37.87 38.99
N ILE A 8 -19.31 -38.41 38.08
CA ILE A 8 -18.95 -39.85 38.03
C ILE A 8 -18.19 -40.25 39.29
N THR A 9 -17.25 -39.46 39.76
CA THR A 9 -16.47 -39.71 40.96
C THR A 9 -17.34 -39.79 42.19
N VAL A 10 -18.31 -38.85 42.32
CA VAL A 10 -19.28 -38.86 43.44
C VAL A 10 -20.16 -40.13 43.41
N VAL A 11 -20.64 -40.53 42.24
CA VAL A 11 -21.46 -41.75 42.07
C VAL A 11 -20.63 -43.00 42.44
N MET A 12 -19.35 -43.07 42.04
CA MET A 12 -18.47 -44.22 42.37
C MET A 12 -18.21 -44.29 43.88
N PHE A 13 -18.11 -43.17 44.63
CA PHE A 13 -18.00 -43.18 46.08
C PHE A 13 -19.26 -43.75 46.74
N ALA A 14 -20.44 -43.59 46.16
CA ALA A 14 -21.69 -44.13 46.70
C ALA A 14 -21.83 -45.65 46.48
N VAL A 15 -21.17 -46.20 45.45
CA VAL A 15 -21.22 -47.64 45.10
C VAL A 15 -20.12 -48.41 45.84
N ASP A 16 -18.84 -47.96 45.78
CA ASP A 16 -17.69 -48.57 46.43
C ASP A 16 -16.63 -47.50 46.76
N ILE A 17 -16.35 -47.37 48.06
CA ILE A 17 -15.39 -46.41 48.58
C ILE A 17 -13.99 -46.60 48.00
N LYS A 18 -13.53 -47.84 47.79
CA LYS A 18 -12.20 -48.11 47.19
C LYS A 18 -12.12 -47.65 45.73
N ALA A 19 -13.18 -47.90 44.93
CA ALA A 19 -13.29 -47.46 43.56
C ALA A 19 -13.39 -45.93 43.47
N GLY A 20 -14.11 -45.27 44.40
CA GLY A 20 -14.19 -43.81 44.47
C GLY A 20 -12.84 -43.14 44.75
N ILE A 21 -12.04 -43.72 45.68
CA ILE A 21 -10.68 -43.21 45.97
C ILE A 21 -9.77 -43.33 44.73
N PHE A 22 -9.80 -44.45 44.03
CA PHE A 22 -8.99 -44.65 42.83
C PHE A 22 -9.36 -43.67 41.71
N MET A 23 -10.69 -43.43 41.53
CA MET A 23 -11.19 -42.48 40.55
C MET A 23 -10.81 -41.04 40.89
N ALA A 24 -10.90 -40.62 42.14
CA ALA A 24 -10.45 -39.30 42.59
C ALA A 24 -8.96 -39.05 42.37
N LEU A 25 -8.15 -40.09 42.62
CA LEU A 25 -6.71 -40.01 42.40
C LEU A 25 -6.34 -39.88 40.89
N ALA A 26 -7.07 -40.60 40.04
CA ALA A 26 -6.93 -40.48 38.59
C ALA A 26 -7.34 -39.08 38.10
N GLU A 27 -8.40 -38.49 38.65
CA GLU A 27 -8.84 -37.14 38.30
C GLU A 27 -7.83 -36.07 38.71
N VAL A 28 -7.22 -36.17 39.87
CA VAL A 28 -6.11 -35.28 40.30
C VAL A 28 -4.93 -35.37 39.35
N VAL A 29 -4.49 -36.58 38.95
CA VAL A 29 -3.40 -36.77 37.99
C VAL A 29 -3.76 -36.13 36.64
N TYR A 30 -4.97 -36.34 36.16
CA TYR A 30 -5.46 -35.71 34.92
C TYR A 30 -5.44 -34.17 34.99
N LEU A 31 -5.90 -33.57 36.08
CA LEU A 31 -5.84 -32.12 36.28
C LEU A 31 -4.42 -31.58 36.27
N VAL A 32 -3.48 -32.28 36.98
CA VAL A 32 -2.09 -31.87 36.99
C VAL A 32 -1.46 -31.94 35.61
N LEU A 33 -1.71 -33.01 34.84
CA LEU A 33 -1.22 -33.14 33.46
C LEU A 33 -1.82 -32.06 32.55
N THR A 34 -3.11 -31.74 32.71
CA THR A 34 -3.80 -30.67 31.92
C THR A 34 -3.19 -29.30 32.21
N VAL A 35 -2.88 -28.99 33.49
CA VAL A 35 -2.23 -27.71 33.86
C VAL A 35 -0.82 -27.65 33.30
N ILE A 36 -0.03 -28.73 33.39
CA ILE A 36 1.33 -28.80 32.84
C ILE A 36 1.30 -28.59 31.31
N ALA A 37 0.39 -29.26 30.61
CA ALA A 37 0.22 -29.11 29.18
C ALA A 37 -0.18 -27.65 28.82
N TYR A 38 -1.15 -27.07 29.52
CA TYR A 38 -1.60 -25.69 29.31
C TYR A 38 -0.48 -24.67 29.51
N LEU A 39 0.31 -24.80 30.59
CA LEU A 39 1.44 -23.92 30.86
C LEU A 39 2.60 -24.11 29.89
N GLY A 40 2.80 -25.32 29.38
CA GLY A 40 3.87 -25.63 28.44
C GLY A 40 3.57 -25.18 27.00
N PHE A 41 2.31 -25.30 26.55
CA PHE A 41 1.94 -24.97 25.17
C PHE A 41 1.61 -23.49 24.93
N LYS A 42 1.00 -22.83 25.92
CA LYS A 42 0.54 -21.45 25.77
C LYS A 42 1.66 -20.45 25.39
N PRO A 43 2.82 -20.42 26.04
CA PRO A 43 3.84 -19.42 25.72
C PRO A 43 4.46 -19.62 24.33
N ASN A 44 4.56 -20.86 23.84
CA ASN A 44 5.17 -21.14 22.54
C ASN A 44 4.30 -20.72 21.37
N ILE A 45 2.99 -20.95 21.44
CA ILE A 45 2.04 -20.54 20.40
C ILE A 45 1.98 -19.02 20.30
N THR A 46 1.90 -18.31 21.43
CA THR A 46 1.86 -16.85 21.46
C THR A 46 3.14 -16.23 20.91
N LYS A 47 4.31 -16.76 21.28
CA LYS A 47 5.60 -16.31 20.73
C LYS A 47 5.69 -16.54 19.23
N MET A 48 5.33 -17.71 18.75
CA MET A 48 5.34 -18.03 17.32
C MET A 48 4.43 -17.13 16.51
N LEU A 49 3.23 -16.80 17.01
CA LEU A 49 2.31 -15.87 16.34
C LEU A 49 2.85 -14.44 16.34
N VAL A 50 3.46 -13.99 17.44
CA VAL A 50 4.06 -12.64 17.51
C VAL A 50 5.28 -12.53 16.59
N GLU A 51 6.16 -13.53 16.57
CA GLU A 51 7.31 -13.58 15.67
C GLU A 51 6.87 -13.61 14.21
N PHE A 52 5.89 -14.46 13.85
CA PHE A 52 5.34 -14.51 12.49
C PHE A 52 4.73 -13.18 12.07
N GLY A 53 3.95 -12.52 12.95
CA GLY A 53 3.38 -11.20 12.66
C GLY A 53 4.44 -10.11 12.50
N ALA A 54 5.51 -10.15 13.29
CA ALA A 54 6.63 -9.22 13.19
C ALA A 54 7.43 -9.42 11.89
N ASP A 55 7.74 -10.67 11.55
CA ASP A 55 8.47 -11.00 10.31
C ASP A 55 7.67 -10.63 9.07
N TYR A 56 6.37 -10.92 9.05
CA TYR A 56 5.49 -10.53 7.95
C TYR A 56 5.41 -9.01 7.75
N SER A 57 5.29 -8.25 8.84
CA SER A 57 5.30 -6.78 8.80
C SER A 57 6.63 -6.22 8.33
N GLN A 58 7.74 -6.87 8.66
CA GLN A 58 9.07 -6.47 8.22
C GLN A 58 9.27 -6.70 6.73
N VAL A 59 8.83 -7.87 6.22
CA VAL A 59 8.87 -8.19 4.79
C VAL A 59 8.02 -7.20 3.99
N GLN A 60 6.79 -6.92 4.43
CA GLN A 60 5.94 -5.94 3.74
C GLN A 60 6.57 -4.55 3.70
N ARG A 61 7.14 -4.07 4.80
CA ARG A 61 7.82 -2.76 4.84
C ARG A 61 9.04 -2.73 3.93
N HIS A 62 9.79 -3.82 3.86
CA HIS A 62 10.95 -3.92 2.98
C HIS A 62 10.53 -3.90 1.51
N MET A 63 9.53 -4.68 1.13
CA MET A 63 8.98 -4.70 -0.24
C MET A 63 8.46 -3.33 -0.68
N LEU A 64 7.69 -2.64 0.17
CA LEU A 64 7.20 -1.29 -0.14
C LEU A 64 8.34 -0.28 -0.28
N ARG A 65 9.38 -0.40 0.56
CA ARG A 65 10.52 0.50 0.53
C ARG A 65 11.40 0.35 -0.71
N GLU A 66 11.53 -0.88 -1.21
CA GLU A 66 12.36 -1.21 -2.39
C GLU A 66 11.55 -1.33 -3.68
N MET A 67 10.28 -0.95 -3.68
CA MET A 67 9.45 -0.92 -4.88
C MET A 67 10.04 0.06 -5.90
N GLU A 68 10.20 -0.38 -7.14
CA GLU A 68 10.80 0.40 -8.24
C GLU A 68 9.96 1.63 -8.66
N ILE A 69 8.67 1.65 -8.32
CA ILE A 69 7.79 2.78 -8.61
C ILE A 69 7.91 3.78 -7.45
N PRO A 70 8.22 5.06 -7.71
CA PRO A 70 8.20 6.11 -6.71
C PRO A 70 6.84 6.19 -6.02
N TYR A 71 6.84 6.01 -4.70
CA TYR A 71 5.63 5.88 -3.91
C TYR A 71 5.70 6.67 -2.60
N SER A 72 4.62 7.35 -2.25
CA SER A 72 4.48 8.07 -0.98
C SER A 72 3.09 7.89 -0.38
N LEU A 73 3.02 8.03 0.94
CA LEU A 73 1.78 8.16 1.69
C LEU A 73 1.67 9.59 2.22
N LEU A 74 0.51 10.20 2.04
CA LEU A 74 0.20 11.54 2.49
C LEU A 74 -1.02 11.50 3.42
N ASP A 75 -1.12 12.50 4.29
CA ASP A 75 -2.39 12.79 4.97
C ASP A 75 -3.36 13.55 4.05
N MET A 76 -4.54 13.85 4.57
CA MET A 76 -5.58 14.56 3.81
C MET A 76 -5.22 16.02 3.49
N ASP A 77 -4.25 16.59 4.19
CA ASP A 77 -3.72 17.94 3.95
C ASP A 77 -2.56 17.95 2.93
N GLY A 78 -2.21 16.76 2.39
CA GLY A 78 -1.13 16.59 1.43
C GLY A 78 0.28 16.61 2.05
N LYS A 79 0.40 16.41 3.36
CA LYS A 79 1.68 16.27 4.05
C LYS A 79 2.20 14.85 3.88
N ILE A 80 3.46 14.71 3.49
CA ILE A 80 4.10 13.42 3.28
C ILE A 80 4.41 12.76 4.63
N LEU A 81 3.80 11.61 4.87
CA LEU A 81 4.00 10.80 6.06
C LEU A 81 5.10 9.75 5.86
N TRP A 82 5.19 9.20 4.65
CA TRP A 82 6.14 8.15 4.33
C TRP A 82 6.47 8.13 2.83
N THR A 83 7.70 7.73 2.49
CA THR A 83 8.18 7.56 1.10
C THR A 83 9.00 6.29 0.97
N ASN A 84 9.05 5.72 -0.25
CA ASN A 84 10.01 4.68 -0.60
C ASN A 84 11.33 5.27 -1.11
N ILE A 85 12.31 4.41 -1.37
CA ILE A 85 13.66 4.81 -1.84
C ILE A 85 13.58 5.53 -3.18
N GLU A 86 12.77 5.06 -4.12
CA GLU A 86 12.67 5.66 -5.45
C GLU A 86 12.07 7.07 -5.40
N MET A 87 11.12 7.33 -4.51
CA MET A 87 10.64 8.69 -4.28
C MET A 87 11.73 9.59 -3.67
N GLU A 88 12.51 9.09 -2.72
CA GLU A 88 13.65 9.83 -2.15
C GLU A 88 14.72 10.15 -3.24
N ASN A 89 14.96 9.24 -4.19
CA ASN A 89 15.89 9.42 -5.29
C ASN A 89 15.47 10.57 -6.22
N ILE A 90 14.18 10.69 -6.55
CA ILE A 90 13.65 11.82 -7.34
C ILE A 90 14.00 13.16 -6.68
N PHE A 91 13.96 13.25 -5.35
CA PHE A 91 14.31 14.46 -4.62
C PHE A 91 15.80 14.56 -4.25
N LYS A 92 16.68 13.78 -4.92
CA LYS A 92 18.14 13.81 -4.72
C LYS A 92 18.54 13.57 -3.25
N GLY A 93 17.81 12.69 -2.57
CA GLY A 93 18.07 12.35 -1.15
C GLY A 93 17.71 13.45 -0.13
N LYS A 94 17.02 14.52 -0.56
CA LYS A 94 16.50 15.50 0.41
C LYS A 94 15.40 14.84 1.24
N ASP A 95 15.43 15.08 2.55
CA ASP A 95 14.35 14.61 3.41
C ASP A 95 13.05 15.33 3.04
N VAL A 96 12.12 14.57 2.49
CA VAL A 96 10.80 15.04 2.05
C VAL A 96 9.69 14.72 3.07
N ARG A 97 10.01 13.93 4.10
CA ARG A 97 9.06 13.57 5.15
C ARG A 97 8.59 14.80 5.90
N SER A 98 7.35 14.79 6.28
CA SER A 98 6.69 15.90 6.97
C SER A 98 6.59 17.21 6.17
N LYS A 99 7.03 17.25 4.92
CA LYS A 99 6.80 18.38 4.01
C LYS A 99 5.47 18.22 3.31
N SER A 100 4.88 19.35 2.92
CA SER A 100 3.69 19.36 2.07
C SER A 100 4.08 19.04 0.63
N ALA A 101 3.29 18.21 -0.06
CA ALA A 101 3.44 17.95 -1.49
C ALA A 101 3.36 19.26 -2.31
N MET A 102 2.56 20.23 -1.87
CA MET A 102 2.49 21.57 -2.49
C MET A 102 3.82 22.35 -2.44
N ALA A 103 4.63 22.09 -1.43
CA ALA A 103 5.94 22.75 -1.31
C ALA A 103 7.05 22.05 -2.10
N LEU A 104 6.82 20.80 -2.48
CA LEU A 104 7.80 19.97 -3.22
C LEU A 104 7.60 20.04 -4.73
N PHE A 105 6.36 20.20 -5.16
CA PHE A 105 6.00 20.25 -6.58
C PHE A 105 5.38 21.62 -6.88
N GLU A 106 6.03 22.43 -7.70
CA GLU A 106 5.49 23.74 -8.11
C GLU A 106 4.14 23.62 -8.84
N SER A 107 3.92 22.51 -9.53
CA SER A 107 2.68 22.22 -10.27
C SER A 107 1.57 21.63 -9.41
N PHE A 108 1.81 21.34 -8.13
CA PHE A 108 0.81 20.72 -7.26
C PHE A 108 -0.23 21.74 -6.80
N LYS A 109 -1.48 21.52 -7.16
CA LYS A 109 -2.60 22.39 -6.77
C LYS A 109 -3.41 21.76 -5.64
N PRO A 110 -3.98 22.57 -4.72
CA PRO A 110 -4.87 22.07 -3.67
C PRO A 110 -6.06 21.27 -4.22
N GLU A 111 -6.56 21.64 -5.41
CA GLU A 111 -7.67 20.97 -6.11
C GLU A 111 -7.39 19.46 -6.38
N TYR A 112 -6.11 19.05 -6.45
CA TYR A 112 -5.75 17.65 -6.65
C TYR A 112 -5.99 16.79 -5.40
N LEU A 113 -6.21 17.41 -4.23
CA LEU A 113 -6.60 16.70 -3.01
C LEU A 113 -8.13 16.59 -2.87
N GLU A 114 -8.91 17.17 -3.78
CA GLU A 114 -10.34 16.98 -3.84
C GLU A 114 -10.64 15.76 -4.69
N PHE A 115 -11.18 14.71 -4.07
CA PHE A 115 -11.46 13.44 -4.75
C PHE A 115 -12.95 13.34 -5.08
N ASP A 116 -13.23 12.83 -6.27
CA ASP A 116 -14.57 12.40 -6.67
C ASP A 116 -14.93 11.01 -6.08
N GLU A 117 -16.07 10.46 -6.50
CA GLU A 117 -16.53 9.13 -6.06
C GLU A 117 -15.55 8.00 -6.42
N SER A 118 -14.66 8.20 -7.40
CA SER A 118 -13.64 7.21 -7.76
C SER A 118 -12.50 7.14 -6.73
N GLY A 119 -12.34 8.18 -5.91
CA GLY A 119 -11.25 8.30 -4.95
C GLY A 119 -9.87 8.36 -5.63
N ARG A 120 -9.80 8.80 -6.90
CA ARG A 120 -8.58 8.85 -7.69
C ARG A 120 -8.46 10.17 -8.42
N ASN A 121 -7.25 10.74 -8.40
CA ASN A 121 -6.86 11.90 -9.19
C ASN A 121 -5.58 11.64 -9.94
N GLU A 122 -5.44 12.23 -11.14
CA GLU A 122 -4.23 12.16 -11.95
C GLU A 122 -3.88 13.54 -12.48
N PHE A 123 -2.58 13.86 -12.50
CA PHE A 123 -2.07 15.09 -13.08
C PHE A 123 -0.61 14.93 -13.49
N ASP A 124 -0.16 15.82 -14.37
CA ASP A 124 1.20 15.82 -14.87
C ASP A 124 2.05 16.83 -14.10
N VAL A 125 3.29 16.46 -13.83
CA VAL A 125 4.29 17.30 -13.17
C VAL A 125 5.56 17.30 -14.01
N GLU A 126 6.06 18.50 -14.31
CA GLU A 126 7.37 18.68 -14.90
C GLU A 126 8.39 19.00 -13.81
N MET A 127 9.49 18.28 -13.80
CA MET A 127 10.59 18.41 -12.85
C MET A 127 11.91 18.54 -13.59
N GLU A 128 12.99 18.96 -12.89
CA GLU A 128 14.33 19.02 -13.50
C GLU A 128 14.80 17.70 -14.12
N GLN A 129 14.32 16.55 -13.61
CA GLN A 129 14.74 15.23 -14.06
C GLN A 129 13.86 14.68 -15.19
N GLY A 130 12.69 15.23 -15.44
CA GLY A 130 11.78 14.76 -16.47
C GLY A 130 10.31 15.09 -16.23
N GLU A 131 9.48 14.49 -17.06
CA GLU A 131 8.02 14.62 -17.01
C GLU A 131 7.40 13.40 -16.34
N TYR A 132 6.63 13.63 -15.28
CA TYR A 132 6.04 12.58 -14.48
C TYR A 132 4.52 12.68 -14.51
N ARG A 133 3.85 11.54 -14.62
CA ARG A 133 2.43 11.42 -14.31
C ARG A 133 2.26 11.02 -12.87
N VAL A 134 1.57 11.83 -12.09
CA VAL A 134 1.27 11.61 -10.68
C VAL A 134 -0.15 11.07 -10.54
N VAL A 135 -0.30 10.01 -9.79
CA VAL A 135 -1.58 9.39 -9.48
C VAL A 135 -1.78 9.44 -7.97
N LEU A 136 -2.85 10.08 -7.55
CA LEU A 136 -3.32 10.08 -6.16
C LEU A 136 -4.50 9.12 -6.01
N LYS A 137 -4.51 8.36 -4.93
CA LYS A 137 -5.61 7.46 -4.61
C LYS A 137 -5.91 7.47 -3.12
N LEU A 138 -7.20 7.62 -2.77
CA LEU A 138 -7.65 7.48 -1.38
C LEU A 138 -7.49 6.03 -0.90
N PHE A 139 -6.99 5.89 0.31
CA PHE A 139 -6.84 4.63 1.00
C PHE A 139 -7.50 4.72 2.38
N ASP A 140 -8.59 3.98 2.56
CA ASP A 140 -9.29 3.90 3.85
C ASP A 140 -8.75 2.75 4.68
N MET A 141 -8.11 3.09 5.80
CA MET A 141 -7.51 2.11 6.71
C MET A 141 -8.53 1.45 7.64
N ARG A 142 -9.75 1.99 7.77
CA ARG A 142 -10.80 1.43 8.64
C ARG A 142 -11.32 0.09 8.17
N ASN A 143 -11.19 -0.20 6.87
CA ASN A 143 -11.61 -1.46 6.26
C ASN A 143 -10.52 -2.54 6.25
N SER A 144 -9.33 -2.25 6.79
CA SER A 144 -8.23 -3.21 6.90
C SER A 144 -7.98 -3.53 8.37
N ASP A 145 -8.60 -4.61 8.87
CA ASP A 145 -8.55 -5.05 10.27
C ASP A 145 -7.13 -5.33 10.82
N GLU A 146 -6.08 -5.24 10.02
CA GLU A 146 -4.71 -5.63 10.38
C GLU A 146 -3.61 -4.67 9.88
N SER A 147 -3.89 -3.40 9.59
CA SER A 147 -2.86 -2.54 9.03
C SER A 147 -1.89 -1.99 10.09
N PRO A 148 -0.58 -2.31 9.99
CA PRO A 148 0.47 -1.69 10.82
C PRO A 148 0.59 -0.17 10.61
N LEU A 149 -0.04 0.36 9.56
CA LEU A 149 -0.07 1.77 9.19
C LEU A 149 -1.11 2.57 10.00
N ALA A 150 -2.01 1.90 10.73
CA ALA A 150 -3.01 2.55 11.59
C ALA A 150 -2.41 3.54 12.60
N ALA A 151 -1.16 3.29 13.01
CA ALA A 151 -0.42 4.18 13.91
C ALA A 151 0.03 5.50 13.26
N LEU A 152 -0.02 5.62 11.93
CA LEU A 152 0.38 6.82 11.19
C LEU A 152 -0.76 7.82 10.99
N SER A 153 -2.01 7.40 11.17
CA SER A 153 -3.18 8.27 11.02
C SER A 153 -3.65 8.80 12.37
N GLU A 154 -3.18 9.99 12.76
CA GLU A 154 -3.57 10.60 14.04
C GLU A 154 -5.06 11.04 14.11
N SER A 155 -5.81 11.12 12.99
CA SER A 155 -7.14 11.78 13.05
C SER A 155 -8.27 11.22 12.19
N SER A 156 -8.08 10.51 11.08
CA SER A 156 -9.23 10.16 10.24
C SER A 156 -9.26 8.75 9.65
N GLY A 157 -8.22 7.96 9.79
CA GLY A 157 -8.16 6.61 9.21
C GLY A 157 -8.12 6.58 7.66
N THR A 158 -8.08 7.74 7.01
CA THR A 158 -7.97 7.86 5.56
C THR A 158 -6.62 8.50 5.20
N LEU A 159 -5.92 7.88 4.26
CA LEU A 159 -4.65 8.36 3.72
C LEU A 159 -4.75 8.52 2.21
N ILE A 160 -3.81 9.27 1.64
CA ILE A 160 -3.64 9.39 0.19
C ILE A 160 -2.37 8.64 -0.20
N SER A 161 -2.48 7.68 -1.09
CA SER A 161 -1.35 7.07 -1.77
C SER A 161 -1.00 7.85 -3.01
N MET A 162 0.27 8.20 -3.20
CA MET A 162 0.80 8.93 -4.33
C MET A 162 1.81 8.07 -5.07
N TYR A 163 1.59 7.86 -6.36
CA TYR A 163 2.48 7.16 -7.28
C TYR A 163 2.99 8.13 -8.32
N MET A 164 4.24 7.99 -8.75
CA MET A 164 4.80 8.75 -9.85
C MET A 164 5.30 7.81 -10.95
N PHE A 165 4.93 8.11 -12.18
CA PHE A 165 5.36 7.37 -13.36
C PHE A 165 6.19 8.30 -14.24
N ASP A 166 7.44 7.90 -14.52
CA ASP A 166 8.29 8.62 -15.45
C ASP A 166 7.77 8.42 -16.89
N GLU A 167 7.26 9.48 -17.49
CA GLU A 167 6.77 9.51 -18.86
C GLU A 167 7.71 10.29 -19.81
N THR A 168 8.86 10.73 -19.33
CA THR A 168 9.80 11.56 -20.10
C THR A 168 10.10 10.96 -21.47
N HIS A 169 10.49 9.71 -21.52
CA HIS A 169 10.83 9.03 -22.77
C HIS A 169 9.61 8.81 -23.68
N VAL A 170 8.48 8.44 -23.07
CA VAL A 170 7.22 8.21 -23.83
C VAL A 170 6.73 9.51 -24.47
N ARG A 171 6.78 10.63 -23.74
CA ARG A 171 6.36 11.94 -24.23
C ARG A 171 7.33 12.47 -25.29
N GLN A 172 8.63 12.25 -25.10
CA GLN A 172 9.63 12.59 -26.11
C GLN A 172 9.39 11.84 -27.43
N LEU A 173 9.20 10.53 -27.38
CA LEU A 173 8.89 9.72 -28.57
C LEU A 173 7.57 10.16 -29.22
N ALA A 174 6.56 10.49 -28.42
CA ALA A 174 5.29 10.97 -28.94
C ALA A 174 5.43 12.33 -29.65
N LYS A 175 6.32 13.20 -29.14
CA LYS A 175 6.64 14.49 -29.75
C LYS A 175 7.40 14.30 -31.07
N GLU A 176 8.45 13.48 -31.07
CA GLU A 176 9.23 13.15 -32.28
C GLU A 176 8.31 12.56 -33.36
N ASN A 177 7.47 11.60 -33.03
CA ASN A 177 6.51 11.00 -33.95
C ASN A 177 5.50 12.01 -34.51
N ARG A 178 5.13 13.04 -33.74
CA ARG A 178 4.24 14.09 -34.18
C ARG A 178 4.96 15.06 -35.13
N GLU A 179 6.23 15.38 -34.86
CA GLU A 179 7.04 16.28 -35.67
C GLU A 179 7.47 15.64 -37.00
N GLU A 180 7.68 14.32 -37.03
CA GLU A 180 8.02 13.54 -38.22
C GLU A 180 6.82 13.19 -39.12
N ARG A 181 5.59 13.59 -38.72
CA ARG A 181 4.41 13.34 -39.56
C ARG A 181 4.55 14.09 -40.88
N LEU A 182 4.55 13.33 -41.96
CA LEU A 182 4.47 13.89 -43.31
C LEU A 182 3.17 14.66 -43.51
N VAL A 183 3.29 15.94 -43.78
CA VAL A 183 2.16 16.79 -44.17
C VAL A 183 2.12 16.82 -45.68
N THR A 184 1.10 16.25 -46.31
CA THR A 184 0.85 16.41 -47.74
C THR A 184 0.12 17.72 -47.96
N GLY A 185 0.77 18.63 -48.69
CA GLY A 185 0.18 19.86 -49.17
C GLY A 185 -0.14 19.78 -50.68
N HIS A 186 -1.30 20.26 -51.09
CA HIS A 186 -1.58 20.50 -52.50
C HIS A 186 -1.26 21.94 -52.83
N ILE A 187 -0.33 22.11 -53.79
CA ILE A 187 -0.03 23.44 -54.32
C ILE A 187 -0.90 23.63 -55.59
N TYR A 188 -1.83 24.56 -55.50
CA TYR A 188 -2.65 24.96 -56.67
C TYR A 188 -1.98 26.15 -57.33
N ILE A 189 -1.67 26.05 -58.62
CA ILE A 189 -1.16 27.15 -59.43
C ILE A 189 -2.35 27.69 -60.23
N ASP A 190 -2.86 28.82 -59.80
CA ASP A 190 -4.10 29.41 -60.37
C ASP A 190 -3.96 29.92 -61.80
N ASN A 191 -2.73 30.26 -62.19
CA ASN A 191 -2.44 30.82 -63.56
C ASN A 191 -1.47 29.92 -64.36
N TYR A 192 -1.67 28.59 -64.33
CA TYR A 192 -0.80 27.64 -64.96
C TYR A 192 -0.63 27.89 -66.48
N ASP A 193 -1.72 28.18 -67.18
CA ASP A 193 -1.72 28.44 -68.64
C ASP A 193 -1.00 29.74 -69.04
N GLU A 194 -1.10 30.81 -68.24
CA GLU A 194 -0.38 32.07 -68.43
C GLU A 194 1.15 31.92 -68.23
N VAL A 195 1.51 31.13 -67.22
CA VAL A 195 2.94 30.85 -66.93
C VAL A 195 3.56 30.03 -68.03
N LEU A 196 2.89 29.03 -68.59
CA LEU A 196 3.40 28.23 -69.72
C LEU A 196 3.59 29.09 -70.96
N GLN A 197 2.64 29.97 -71.30
CA GLN A 197 2.79 30.88 -72.47
C GLN A 197 3.96 31.85 -72.33
N SER A 198 4.30 32.24 -71.09
CA SER A 198 5.44 33.15 -70.87
C SER A 198 6.81 32.47 -70.96
N ILE A 199 6.86 31.15 -70.90
CA ILE A 199 8.12 30.35 -70.99
C ILE A 199 8.40 29.92 -72.46
N GLU A 200 7.37 29.83 -73.27
CA GLU A 200 7.48 29.44 -74.69
C GLU A 200 7.70 30.61 -75.66
N ALA A 201 7.71 31.83 -75.18
CA ALA A 201 8.00 33.07 -75.96
C ALA A 201 9.43 33.55 -75.76
#